data_e4a47ea0a713245855b3f7c1239a6776
#
_entry.id   e4a47ea0a713245855b3f7c1239a6776
#
_cell.length_a   1.000
_cell.length_b   1.000
_cell.length_c   1.000
_cell.angle_alpha   90.00
_cell.angle_beta   90.00
_cell.angle_gamma   90.00
#
_symmetry.space_group_name_H-M   'P 1'
#
loop_
_entity.id
_entity.type
_entity.pdbx_description
1 polymer ?
#
loop_
_entity_poly.entity_id
_entity_poly.type
_entity_poly.pdbx_seq_one_letter_code
_entity_poly.pdbx_strand_id
1 'polypeptide(L)'
;MSPPPEDSSREPNEFTPEERQILLKLAHTSIEAALDKREIPLDPPSPHLAEPRGAFTTLYFRRQLQGCVGFVFPVASLYRTVAETARAAAFEDTRFPPVTHEQAPDLQVSLSILSPLQPLRAEDVEIGRHGLLISQLGRRGLLLPQVPVEHAWDRVTFLEQTCRKAGLPPDAWRKGATIEGFTAEVFGDVESK
;
A
#
# COMPACT_ATOMS: atom_id res chain seq x y z
N MET A 1 35.07 15.14 -17.91
CA MET A 1 34.51 14.13 -16.99
C MET A 1 33.03 14.44 -16.85
N SER A 2 32.18 13.77 -17.62
CA SER A 2 30.73 13.97 -17.61
C SER A 2 30.17 13.32 -16.35
N PRO A 3 29.18 13.95 -15.68
CA PRO A 3 28.49 13.31 -14.54
C PRO A 3 27.78 12.04 -15.01
N PRO A 4 27.64 11.04 -14.15
CA PRO A 4 26.89 9.83 -14.48
C PRO A 4 25.43 10.22 -14.82
N PRO A 5 24.76 9.47 -15.70
CA PRO A 5 23.36 9.75 -16.00
C PRO A 5 22.53 9.60 -14.73
N GLU A 6 21.76 10.64 -14.41
CA GLU A 6 20.74 10.56 -13.38
C GLU A 6 19.81 9.41 -13.71
N ASP A 7 19.65 8.51 -12.78
CA ASP A 7 18.72 7.37 -12.85
C ASP A 7 17.29 7.94 -12.92
N SER A 8 16.79 8.10 -14.14
CA SER A 8 15.46 8.64 -14.44
C SER A 8 14.31 7.64 -14.16
N SER A 9 14.59 6.55 -13.44
CA SER A 9 13.59 5.51 -13.12
C SER A 9 12.87 5.71 -11.79
N ARG A 10 13.22 6.73 -10.99
CA ARG A 10 12.45 7.10 -9.80
C ARG A 10 11.42 8.14 -10.18
N GLU A 11 10.15 7.76 -10.17
CA GLU A 11 9.08 8.76 -10.16
C GLU A 11 9.31 9.74 -9.01
N PRO A 12 9.05 11.04 -9.23
CA PRO A 12 9.14 12.00 -8.13
C PRO A 12 8.21 11.50 -7.01
N ASN A 13 8.74 11.47 -5.79
CA ASN A 13 7.98 11.10 -4.62
C ASN A 13 6.72 11.98 -4.55
N GLU A 14 5.55 11.37 -4.57
CA GLU A 14 4.27 12.09 -4.50
C GLU A 14 4.14 12.86 -3.18
N PHE A 15 4.56 12.22 -2.07
CA PHE A 15 4.47 12.80 -0.73
C PHE A 15 5.76 13.52 -0.35
N THR A 16 5.61 14.75 0.14
CA THR A 16 6.75 15.51 0.67
C THR A 16 7.33 14.84 1.93
N PRO A 17 8.61 15.14 2.28
CA PRO A 17 9.19 14.63 3.54
C PRO A 17 8.34 14.96 4.77
N GLU A 18 7.73 16.14 4.81
CA GLU A 18 6.85 16.59 5.89
C GLU A 18 5.57 15.75 5.95
N GLU A 19 4.93 15.51 4.82
CA GLU A 19 3.72 14.67 4.75
C GLU A 19 4.00 13.23 5.17
N ARG A 20 5.14 12.66 4.75
CA ARG A 20 5.58 11.34 5.18
C ARG A 20 5.76 11.27 6.69
N GLN A 21 6.41 12.28 7.29
CA GLN A 21 6.58 12.35 8.75
C GLN A 21 5.25 12.49 9.49
N ILE A 22 4.31 13.29 8.96
CA ILE A 22 2.96 13.41 9.51
C ILE A 22 2.27 12.04 9.53
N LEU A 23 2.31 11.30 8.42
CA LEU A 23 1.65 10.00 8.32
C LEU A 23 2.31 8.93 9.21
N LEU A 24 3.65 8.90 9.30
CA LEU A 24 4.37 7.98 10.19
C LEU A 24 4.06 8.29 11.67
N LYS A 25 4.09 9.56 12.04
CA LYS A 25 3.72 10.00 13.40
C LYS A 25 2.26 9.64 13.72
N LEU A 26 1.35 9.81 12.77
CA LEU A 26 -0.05 9.42 12.93
C LEU A 26 -0.18 7.93 13.20
N ALA A 27 0.54 7.08 12.47
CA ALA A 27 0.52 5.64 12.67
C ALA A 27 0.97 5.26 14.10
N HIS A 28 2.09 5.79 14.57
CA HIS A 28 2.54 5.59 15.96
C HIS A 28 1.52 6.09 16.97
N THR A 29 1.05 7.32 16.82
CA THR A 29 0.05 7.92 17.73
C THR A 29 -1.25 7.10 17.77
N SER A 30 -1.68 6.53 16.64
CA SER A 30 -2.88 5.67 16.58
C SER A 30 -2.71 4.39 17.38
N ILE A 31 -1.52 3.77 17.32
CA ILE A 31 -1.20 2.55 18.08
C ILE A 31 -1.15 2.87 19.58
N GLU A 32 -0.43 3.93 19.98
CA GLU A 32 -0.31 4.36 21.38
C GLU A 32 -1.68 4.74 21.97
N ALA A 33 -2.48 5.49 21.22
CA ALA A 33 -3.82 5.87 21.65
C ALA A 33 -4.73 4.66 21.87
N ALA A 34 -4.63 3.65 20.99
CA ALA A 34 -5.40 2.41 21.15
C ALA A 34 -4.97 1.62 22.39
N LEU A 35 -3.67 1.56 22.68
CA LEU A 35 -3.16 0.95 23.92
C LEU A 35 -3.69 1.67 25.17
N ASP A 36 -3.75 3.00 25.12
CA ASP A 36 -4.23 3.86 26.21
C ASP A 36 -5.77 3.98 26.25
N LYS A 37 -6.47 3.35 25.31
CA LYS A 37 -7.93 3.48 25.14
C LYS A 37 -8.37 4.93 24.96
N ARG A 38 -7.59 5.73 24.24
CA ARG A 38 -7.86 7.11 23.88
C ARG A 38 -8.28 7.21 22.42
N GLU A 39 -9.08 8.21 22.10
CA GLU A 39 -9.36 8.63 20.73
C GLU A 39 -8.38 9.73 20.32
N ILE A 40 -8.11 9.83 19.01
CA ILE A 40 -7.32 10.89 18.41
C ILE A 40 -8.13 11.60 17.33
N PRO A 41 -7.89 12.90 17.10
CA PRO A 41 -8.49 13.60 15.98
C PRO A 41 -8.03 12.98 14.65
N LEU A 42 -8.97 12.79 13.74
CA LEU A 42 -8.70 12.23 12.41
C LEU A 42 -9.01 13.25 11.30
N ASP A 43 -8.88 14.52 11.62
CA ASP A 43 -9.03 15.62 10.66
C ASP A 43 -7.73 15.77 9.87
N PRO A 44 -7.75 15.58 8.53
CA PRO A 44 -6.55 15.69 7.72
C PRO A 44 -5.97 17.11 7.78
N PRO A 45 -4.65 17.27 7.99
CA PRO A 45 -4.03 18.59 8.11
C PRO A 45 -3.84 19.31 6.76
N SER A 46 -4.05 18.62 5.64
CA SER A 46 -3.94 19.20 4.31
C SER A 46 -4.94 18.56 3.34
N PRO A 47 -5.32 19.26 2.25
CA PRO A 47 -6.18 18.68 1.20
C PRO A 47 -5.60 17.40 0.59
N HIS A 48 -4.29 17.31 0.40
CA HIS A 48 -3.62 16.12 -0.16
C HIS A 48 -3.81 14.90 0.74
N LEU A 49 -3.66 15.06 2.06
CA LEU A 49 -3.88 13.97 3.02
C LEU A 49 -5.37 13.67 3.28
N ALA A 50 -6.26 14.53 2.79
CA ALA A 50 -7.70 14.32 2.80
C ALA A 50 -8.19 13.49 1.59
N GLU A 51 -7.37 13.30 0.56
CA GLU A 51 -7.74 12.50 -0.60
C GLU A 51 -8.01 11.05 -0.20
N PRO A 52 -9.06 10.42 -0.76
CA PRO A 52 -9.28 8.99 -0.56
C PRO A 52 -8.15 8.17 -1.22
N ARG A 53 -7.48 7.33 -0.44
CA ARG A 53 -6.39 6.45 -0.92
C ARG A 53 -6.45 5.09 -0.23
N GLY A 54 -6.08 4.04 -0.96
CA GLY A 54 -5.68 2.78 -0.37
C GLY A 54 -4.32 2.90 0.31
N ALA A 55 -4.13 2.21 1.41
CA ALA A 55 -2.85 2.18 2.12
C ALA A 55 -2.67 0.88 2.89
N PHE A 56 -1.42 0.50 3.09
CA PHE A 56 -1.00 -0.61 3.95
C PHE A 56 -0.06 -0.09 5.03
N THR A 57 -0.26 -0.55 6.25
CA THR A 57 0.69 -0.35 7.35
C THR A 57 1.33 -1.68 7.70
N THR A 58 2.66 -1.71 7.68
CA THR A 58 3.48 -2.84 8.11
C THR A 58 4.25 -2.44 9.36
N LEU A 59 4.19 -3.28 10.38
CA LEU A 59 4.86 -3.08 11.65
C LEU A 59 5.99 -4.09 11.81
N TYR A 60 7.13 -3.61 12.25
CA TYR A 60 8.27 -4.44 12.63
C TYR A 60 8.65 -4.17 14.09
N PHE A 61 8.99 -5.22 14.80
CA PHE A 61 9.60 -5.14 16.11
C PHE A 61 10.91 -5.93 16.11
N ARG A 62 12.02 -5.27 16.46
CA ARG A 62 13.37 -5.87 16.40
C ARG A 62 13.67 -6.52 15.04
N ARG A 63 13.29 -5.83 13.95
CA ARG A 63 13.44 -6.27 12.55
C ARG A 63 12.60 -7.50 12.16
N GLN A 64 11.69 -7.95 13.00
CA GLN A 64 10.76 -9.03 12.70
C GLN A 64 9.39 -8.45 12.41
N LEU A 65 8.69 -9.04 11.43
CA LEU A 65 7.32 -8.66 11.10
C LEU A 65 6.42 -8.88 12.32
N GLN A 66 5.68 -7.84 12.70
CA GLN A 66 4.77 -7.84 13.84
C GLN A 66 3.30 -7.70 13.42
N GLY A 67 3.04 -7.19 12.22
CA GLY A 67 1.71 -7.05 11.68
C GLY A 67 1.73 -6.33 10.32
N CYS A 68 0.74 -6.61 9.49
CA CYS A 68 0.56 -5.93 8.21
C CYS A 68 -0.91 -5.96 7.82
N VAL A 69 -1.55 -4.79 7.77
CA VAL A 69 -2.95 -4.65 7.37
C VAL A 69 -3.09 -3.45 6.43
N GLY A 70 -3.98 -3.58 5.46
CA GLY A 70 -4.24 -2.50 4.53
C GLY A 70 -5.62 -2.57 3.90
N PHE A 71 -6.03 -1.44 3.34
CA PHE A 71 -7.21 -1.30 2.51
C PHE A 71 -6.78 -0.92 1.10
N VAL A 72 -7.21 -1.71 0.14
CA VAL A 72 -6.86 -1.51 -1.27
C VAL A 72 -7.71 -0.40 -1.89
N PHE A 73 -9.01 -0.37 -1.55
CA PHE A 73 -9.95 0.58 -2.13
C PHE A 73 -10.00 1.88 -1.33
N PRO A 74 -10.03 3.05 -2.02
CA PRO A 74 -10.01 4.36 -1.38
C PRO A 74 -11.40 4.72 -0.85
N VAL A 75 -11.77 4.22 0.31
CA VAL A 75 -13.09 4.44 0.95
C VAL A 75 -13.07 5.58 1.98
N ALA A 76 -11.92 5.99 2.45
CA ALA A 76 -11.73 7.05 3.42
C ALA A 76 -10.53 7.93 3.02
N SER A 77 -10.39 9.11 3.66
CA SER A 77 -9.19 9.94 3.49
C SER A 77 -7.93 9.15 3.82
N LEU A 78 -6.82 9.46 3.14
CA LEU A 78 -5.53 8.83 3.42
C LEU A 78 -5.17 8.92 4.91
N TYR A 79 -5.37 10.08 5.52
CA TYR A 79 -5.09 10.31 6.93
C TYR A 79 -5.84 9.31 7.83
N ARG A 80 -7.15 9.14 7.61
CA ARG A 80 -7.96 8.15 8.34
C ARG A 80 -7.52 6.72 8.02
N THR A 81 -7.29 6.41 6.76
CA THR A 81 -6.86 5.06 6.33
C THR A 81 -5.56 4.64 7.02
N VAL A 82 -4.57 5.54 7.11
CA VAL A 82 -3.31 5.26 7.82
C VAL A 82 -3.55 5.01 9.30
N ALA A 83 -4.36 5.82 9.97
CA ALA A 83 -4.68 5.62 11.39
C ALA A 83 -5.36 4.27 11.65
N GLU A 84 -6.33 3.90 10.82
CA GLU A 84 -7.08 2.65 10.93
C GLU A 84 -6.21 1.43 10.62
N THR A 85 -5.41 1.47 9.54
CA THR A 85 -4.53 0.36 9.17
C THR A 85 -3.40 0.15 10.17
N ALA A 86 -2.86 1.22 10.75
CA ALA A 86 -1.85 1.12 11.82
C ALA A 86 -2.41 0.42 13.05
N ARG A 87 -3.60 0.80 13.50
CA ARG A 87 -4.30 0.15 14.61
C ARG A 87 -4.62 -1.31 14.28
N ALA A 88 -5.15 -1.58 13.10
CA ALA A 88 -5.47 -2.95 12.69
C ALA A 88 -4.22 -3.83 12.58
N ALA A 89 -3.11 -3.31 12.06
CA ALA A 89 -1.84 -4.04 12.01
C ALA A 89 -1.29 -4.39 13.40
N ALA A 90 -1.53 -3.52 14.39
CA ALA A 90 -1.06 -3.74 15.75
C ALA A 90 -1.94 -4.73 16.55
N PHE A 91 -3.25 -4.79 16.28
CA PHE A 91 -4.20 -5.49 17.17
C PHE A 91 -5.13 -6.48 16.48
N GLU A 92 -5.29 -6.42 15.16
CA GLU A 92 -6.28 -7.20 14.43
C GLU A 92 -5.65 -8.19 13.43
N ASP A 93 -4.33 -8.15 13.21
CA ASP A 93 -3.63 -9.15 12.41
C ASP A 93 -3.47 -10.44 13.20
N THR A 94 -4.34 -11.40 12.97
CA THR A 94 -4.41 -12.65 13.74
C THR A 94 -3.20 -13.57 13.59
N ARG A 95 -2.29 -13.27 12.69
CA ARG A 95 -1.02 -14.01 12.51
C ARG A 95 -0.03 -13.73 13.64
N PHE A 96 -0.20 -12.62 14.35
CA PHE A 96 0.72 -12.12 15.37
C PHE A 96 -0.02 -11.80 16.67
N PRO A 97 0.66 -11.87 17.83
CA PRO A 97 0.09 -11.37 19.07
C PRO A 97 -0.08 -9.85 19.01
N PRO A 98 -1.11 -9.29 19.67
CA PRO A 98 -1.29 -7.84 19.74
C PRO A 98 -0.06 -7.13 20.32
N VAL A 99 0.22 -5.94 19.79
CA VAL A 99 1.30 -5.07 20.29
C VAL A 99 1.04 -4.68 21.74
N THR A 100 2.09 -4.64 22.54
CA THR A 100 2.06 -4.24 23.96
C THR A 100 2.62 -2.84 24.17
N HIS A 101 2.33 -2.23 25.35
CA HIS A 101 2.92 -0.94 25.74
C HIS A 101 4.46 -0.96 25.76
N GLU A 102 5.06 -2.10 26.12
CA GLU A 102 6.51 -2.24 26.15
C GLU A 102 7.13 -2.26 24.73
N GLN A 103 6.39 -2.77 23.76
CA GLN A 103 6.86 -2.85 22.36
C GLN A 103 6.65 -1.54 21.60
N ALA A 104 5.62 -0.77 21.93
CA ALA A 104 5.21 0.40 21.15
C ALA A 104 6.33 1.41 20.87
N PRO A 105 7.22 1.76 21.85
CA PRO A 105 8.32 2.72 21.59
C PRO A 105 9.37 2.22 20.59
N ASP A 106 9.51 0.90 20.44
CA ASP A 106 10.53 0.26 19.60
C ASP A 106 9.96 -0.25 18.27
N LEU A 107 8.67 0.01 18.00
CA LEU A 107 8.07 -0.34 16.71
C LEU A 107 8.67 0.49 15.58
N GLN A 108 8.86 -0.17 14.45
CA GLN A 108 9.18 0.47 13.18
C GLN A 108 7.97 0.35 12.27
N VAL A 109 7.53 1.47 11.75
CA VAL A 109 6.38 1.56 10.84
C VAL A 109 6.88 1.72 9.41
N SER A 110 6.28 0.98 8.49
CA SER A 110 6.40 1.17 7.05
C SER A 110 5.01 1.36 6.46
N LEU A 111 4.84 2.40 5.67
CA LEU A 111 3.59 2.73 4.97
C LEU A 111 3.76 2.48 3.47
N SER A 112 2.75 1.88 2.86
CA SER A 112 2.64 1.74 1.41
C SER A 112 1.35 2.42 0.97
N ILE A 113 1.48 3.54 0.29
CA ILE A 113 0.34 4.35 -0.16
C ILE A 113 0.09 4.07 -1.63
N LEU A 114 -1.13 3.67 -1.97
CA LEU A 114 -1.51 3.36 -3.33
C LEU A 114 -1.88 4.62 -4.10
N SER A 115 -1.41 4.73 -5.35
CA SER A 115 -1.88 5.78 -6.26
C SER A 115 -3.34 5.57 -6.63
N PRO A 116 -4.05 6.58 -7.16
CA PRO A 116 -5.33 6.36 -7.79
C PRO A 116 -5.25 5.31 -8.90
N LEU A 117 -6.34 4.56 -9.09
CA LEU A 117 -6.47 3.66 -10.23
C LEU A 117 -6.56 4.45 -11.53
N GLN A 118 -5.81 4.02 -12.54
CA GLN A 118 -5.80 4.62 -13.87
C GLN A 118 -5.99 3.52 -14.93
N PRO A 119 -6.73 3.80 -16.02
CA PRO A 119 -6.79 2.88 -17.15
C PRO A 119 -5.38 2.53 -17.62
N LEU A 120 -5.11 1.26 -17.82
CA LEU A 120 -3.80 0.75 -18.24
C LEU A 120 -3.97 -0.25 -19.38
N ARG A 121 -3.15 -0.12 -20.43
CA ARG A 121 -3.12 -1.12 -21.50
C ARG A 121 -2.27 -2.31 -21.07
N ALA A 122 -2.63 -3.50 -21.52
CA ALA A 122 -1.91 -4.73 -21.15
C ALA A 122 -0.41 -4.67 -21.50
N GLU A 123 -0.06 -4.04 -22.63
CA GLU A 123 1.32 -3.87 -23.09
C GLU A 123 2.14 -2.89 -22.25
N ASP A 124 1.49 -1.99 -21.51
CA ASP A 124 2.13 -0.97 -20.66
C ASP A 124 2.32 -1.45 -19.20
N VAL A 125 1.88 -2.66 -18.87
CA VAL A 125 2.07 -3.25 -17.55
C VAL A 125 3.55 -3.54 -17.30
N GLU A 126 4.09 -2.96 -16.23
CA GLU A 126 5.47 -3.15 -15.78
C GLU A 126 5.50 -3.96 -14.47
N ILE A 127 6.21 -5.10 -14.50
CA ILE A 127 6.37 -5.97 -13.33
C ILE A 127 7.17 -5.27 -12.23
N GLY A 128 6.66 -5.34 -11.00
CA GLY A 128 7.27 -4.70 -9.83
C GLY A 128 6.89 -3.24 -9.63
N ARG A 129 6.33 -2.59 -10.66
CA ARG A 129 5.86 -1.20 -10.59
C ARG A 129 4.34 -1.12 -10.46
N HIS A 130 3.62 -1.81 -11.34
CA HIS A 130 2.16 -1.74 -11.39
C HIS A 130 1.51 -2.84 -10.55
N GLY A 131 0.56 -2.44 -9.69
CA GLY A 131 -0.52 -3.31 -9.27
C GLY A 131 -1.65 -3.26 -10.31
N LEU A 132 -2.47 -4.29 -10.36
CA LEU A 132 -3.55 -4.40 -11.33
C LEU A 132 -4.89 -4.64 -10.65
N LEU A 133 -5.90 -3.93 -11.13
CA LEU A 133 -7.31 -4.25 -10.94
C LEU A 133 -7.89 -4.66 -12.28
N ILE A 134 -8.41 -5.87 -12.37
CA ILE A 134 -9.15 -6.34 -13.57
C ILE A 134 -10.60 -6.55 -13.18
N SER A 135 -11.49 -6.03 -14.01
CA SER A 135 -12.93 -6.12 -13.80
C SER A 135 -13.71 -6.43 -15.08
N GLN A 136 -14.75 -7.26 -14.96
CA GLN A 136 -15.68 -7.57 -16.01
C GLN A 136 -16.98 -8.13 -15.41
N LEU A 137 -18.13 -7.71 -15.94
CA LEU A 137 -19.46 -8.22 -15.54
C LEU A 137 -19.70 -8.21 -14.03
N GLY A 138 -19.29 -7.15 -13.34
CA GLY A 138 -19.44 -6.98 -11.89
C GLY A 138 -18.45 -7.79 -11.03
N ARG A 139 -17.58 -8.59 -11.64
CA ARG A 139 -16.49 -9.29 -10.96
C ARG A 139 -15.22 -8.45 -11.03
N ARG A 140 -14.45 -8.45 -9.96
CA ARG A 140 -13.17 -7.73 -9.90
C ARG A 140 -12.15 -8.47 -9.06
N GLY A 141 -10.89 -8.37 -9.43
CA GLY A 141 -9.77 -8.91 -8.69
C GLY A 141 -8.59 -7.96 -8.76
N LEU A 142 -7.85 -7.87 -7.67
CA LEU A 142 -6.70 -6.99 -7.53
C LEU A 142 -5.49 -7.76 -7.03
N LEU A 143 -4.33 -7.48 -7.63
CA LEU A 143 -3.03 -7.94 -7.16
C LEU A 143 -2.07 -6.76 -7.02
N LEU A 144 -1.30 -6.77 -5.94
CA LEU A 144 -0.32 -5.73 -5.61
C LEU A 144 0.94 -5.85 -6.48
N PRO A 145 1.73 -4.77 -6.63
CA PRO A 145 2.93 -4.75 -7.49
C PRO A 145 3.99 -5.79 -7.15
N GLN A 146 4.14 -6.15 -5.86
CA GLN A 146 5.14 -7.12 -5.40
C GLN A 146 4.79 -8.56 -5.75
N VAL A 147 3.51 -8.89 -5.92
CA VAL A 147 3.05 -10.27 -6.14
C VAL A 147 3.70 -10.94 -7.35
N PRO A 148 3.73 -10.34 -8.55
CA PRO A 148 4.40 -10.98 -9.69
C PRO A 148 5.91 -11.09 -9.50
N VAL A 149 6.55 -10.21 -8.73
CA VAL A 149 7.98 -10.29 -8.41
C VAL A 149 8.26 -11.51 -7.51
N GLU A 150 7.47 -11.67 -6.44
CA GLU A 150 7.61 -12.78 -5.50
C GLU A 150 7.42 -14.15 -6.16
N HIS A 151 6.55 -14.22 -7.17
CA HIS A 151 6.26 -15.45 -7.91
C HIS A 151 7.06 -15.62 -9.20
N ALA A 152 7.94 -14.67 -9.53
CA ALA A 152 8.68 -14.64 -10.80
C ALA A 152 7.75 -14.74 -12.04
N TRP A 153 6.61 -14.07 -12.01
CA TRP A 153 5.69 -14.03 -13.14
C TRP A 153 6.10 -13.00 -14.18
N ASP A 154 5.90 -13.35 -15.43
CA ASP A 154 5.93 -12.38 -16.51
C ASP A 154 4.61 -11.57 -16.59
N ARG A 155 4.58 -10.59 -17.47
CA ARG A 155 3.43 -9.70 -17.66
C ARG A 155 2.16 -10.48 -18.05
N VAL A 156 2.26 -11.45 -18.93
CA VAL A 156 1.10 -12.24 -19.38
C VAL A 156 0.54 -13.06 -18.23
N THR A 157 1.41 -13.76 -17.51
CA THR A 157 1.03 -14.53 -16.32
C THR A 157 0.41 -13.64 -15.26
N PHE A 158 0.96 -12.45 -15.02
CA PHE A 158 0.39 -11.50 -14.07
C PHE A 158 -1.05 -11.07 -14.44
N LEU A 159 -1.31 -10.75 -15.71
CA LEU A 159 -2.64 -10.43 -16.21
C LEU A 159 -3.60 -11.63 -16.04
N GLU A 160 -3.17 -12.84 -16.40
CA GLU A 160 -3.96 -14.06 -16.25
C GLU A 160 -4.30 -14.37 -14.78
N GLN A 161 -3.34 -14.25 -13.88
CA GLN A 161 -3.56 -14.48 -12.44
C GLN A 161 -4.46 -13.42 -11.82
N THR A 162 -4.38 -12.17 -12.29
CA THR A 162 -5.31 -11.13 -11.86
C THR A 162 -6.73 -11.41 -12.34
N CYS A 163 -6.90 -11.90 -13.57
CA CYS A 163 -8.20 -12.38 -14.06
C CYS A 163 -8.77 -13.51 -13.17
N ARG A 164 -7.94 -14.50 -12.82
CA ARG A 164 -8.34 -15.60 -11.93
C ARG A 164 -8.73 -15.09 -10.54
N LYS A 165 -7.99 -14.11 -10.01
CA LYS A 165 -8.34 -13.45 -8.74
C LYS A 165 -9.70 -12.78 -8.78
N ALA A 166 -10.11 -12.27 -9.93
CA ALA A 166 -11.45 -11.72 -10.18
C ALA A 166 -12.54 -12.79 -10.38
N GLY A 167 -12.17 -14.06 -10.42
CA GLY A 167 -13.10 -15.15 -10.78
C GLY A 167 -13.48 -15.16 -12.27
N LEU A 168 -12.59 -14.61 -13.11
CA LEU A 168 -12.73 -14.54 -14.56
C LEU A 168 -11.86 -15.60 -15.26
N PRO A 169 -12.17 -15.97 -16.52
CA PRO A 169 -11.25 -16.76 -17.34
C PRO A 169 -9.88 -16.06 -17.46
N PRO A 170 -8.76 -16.79 -17.52
CA PRO A 170 -7.42 -16.20 -17.55
C PRO A 170 -7.18 -15.30 -18.77
N ASP A 171 -7.91 -15.48 -19.85
CA ASP A 171 -7.81 -14.67 -21.07
C ASP A 171 -8.83 -13.53 -21.14
N ALA A 172 -9.59 -13.26 -20.07
CA ALA A 172 -10.59 -12.19 -20.02
C ALA A 172 -10.00 -10.81 -20.33
N TRP A 173 -8.74 -10.56 -19.96
CA TRP A 173 -8.03 -9.32 -20.27
C TRP A 173 -7.86 -9.06 -21.79
N ARG A 174 -7.90 -10.10 -22.62
CA ARG A 174 -7.92 -10.02 -24.10
C ARG A 174 -9.33 -9.91 -24.66
N LYS A 175 -10.35 -10.15 -23.84
CA LYS A 175 -11.76 -10.30 -24.25
C LYS A 175 -12.65 -9.22 -23.63
N GLY A 176 -12.13 -8.00 -23.51
CA GLY A 176 -12.89 -6.83 -23.10
C GLY A 176 -13.01 -6.59 -21.60
N ALA A 177 -12.25 -7.30 -20.76
CA ALA A 177 -12.13 -6.92 -19.37
C ALA A 177 -11.43 -5.56 -19.23
N THR A 178 -11.87 -4.74 -18.26
CA THR A 178 -11.23 -3.49 -17.93
C THR A 178 -9.97 -3.75 -17.14
N ILE A 179 -8.85 -3.15 -17.54
CA ILE A 179 -7.57 -3.19 -16.84
C ILE A 179 -7.28 -1.80 -16.31
N GLU A 180 -7.10 -1.69 -15.00
CA GLU A 180 -6.65 -0.49 -14.32
C GLU A 180 -5.36 -0.80 -13.56
N GLY A 181 -4.43 0.13 -13.59
CA GLY A 181 -3.16 0.02 -12.89
C GLY A 181 -3.04 1.06 -11.79
N PHE A 182 -2.20 0.76 -10.81
CA PHE A 182 -1.80 1.68 -9.75
C PHE A 182 -0.34 1.41 -9.36
N THR A 183 0.27 2.39 -8.73
CA THR A 183 1.61 2.27 -8.13
C THR A 183 1.50 2.37 -6.62
N ALA A 184 2.59 2.06 -5.92
CA ALA A 184 2.66 2.21 -4.47
C ALA A 184 3.92 3.00 -4.10
N GLU A 185 3.76 4.05 -3.31
CA GLU A 185 4.88 4.74 -2.68
C GLU A 185 5.11 4.17 -1.29
N VAL A 186 6.33 3.69 -1.02
CA VAL A 186 6.68 3.04 0.24
C VAL A 186 7.70 3.89 0.98
N PHE A 187 7.42 4.18 2.23
CA PHE A 187 8.33 4.89 3.13
C PHE A 187 8.11 4.44 4.59
N GLY A 188 9.11 4.64 5.44
CA GLY A 188 9.05 4.17 6.82
C GLY A 188 10.01 4.92 7.75
N ASP A 189 9.99 4.55 9.03
CA ASP A 189 10.89 5.08 10.05
C ASP A 189 12.37 4.79 9.74
N VAL A 190 12.62 3.70 9.02
CA VAL A 190 13.94 3.33 8.53
C VAL A 190 13.88 3.32 7.01
N GLU A 191 14.75 4.06 6.37
CA GLU A 191 14.87 4.03 4.91
C GLU A 191 15.16 2.60 4.46
N SER A 192 14.32 2.09 3.57
CA SER A 192 14.57 0.81 2.90
C SER A 192 15.84 0.97 2.05
N LYS A 193 16.91 0.25 2.42
CA LYS A 193 18.12 0.17 1.62
C LYS A 193 17.89 -0.68 0.39
#